data_e1eccaeef6120a1af0b80ec98ef05753
#
_entry.id   e1eccaeef6120a1af0b80ec98ef05753
#
_cell.length_a   1.000
_cell.length_b   1.000
_cell.length_c   1.000
_cell.angle_alpha   90.00
_cell.angle_beta   90.00
_cell.angle_gamma   90.00
#
_symmetry.space_group_name_H-M   'P 1'
#
loop_
_entity.id
_entity.type
_entity.pdbx_description
1 polymer ?
#
loop_
_entity_poly.entity_id
_entity_poly.type
_entity_poly.pdbx_seq_one_letter_code
_entity_poly.pdbx_strand_id
1 'polypeptide(L)'
;NGKFRVIFMLGVLAGWSLFPVPVLSKEKPVILALGDSLTVGFGVKEEESYPAKLQLKIASAGFPHKVINAGVSGDTTAGGVRRIRWLMKHEPEIVILALGANDALRGFSVEEIRRNLELMIGVCRKHKARILLAGMKALPNYGEDYMREFETVYSELADKHNLDFLPFLLKGVAGVREHTQPDGLHPVASGYRIVTDLVWERLKPMLAAPLSRGGQ
;
A
#
# COMPACT_ATOMS: atom_id res chain seq x y z
N ASN A 1 84.27 -9.88 -38.74
CA ASN A 1 82.92 -10.04 -39.28
C ASN A 1 81.92 -10.40 -38.15
N GLY A 2 81.47 -9.40 -37.46
CA GLY A 2 80.44 -9.56 -36.43
C GLY A 2 79.05 -9.09 -36.95
N LYS A 3 78.08 -9.98 -37.01
CA LYS A 3 76.72 -9.65 -37.37
C LYS A 3 75.91 -9.37 -36.11
N PHE A 4 75.55 -8.12 -35.87
CA PHE A 4 74.56 -7.73 -34.84
C PHE A 4 73.16 -8.10 -35.35
N ARG A 5 72.45 -8.94 -34.58
CA ARG A 5 71.04 -9.22 -34.74
C ARG A 5 70.24 -8.30 -33.82
N VAL A 6 69.52 -7.35 -34.41
CA VAL A 6 68.55 -6.53 -33.68
C VAL A 6 67.24 -7.34 -33.54
N ILE A 7 66.84 -7.65 -32.31
CA ILE A 7 65.57 -8.29 -31.99
C ILE A 7 64.55 -7.16 -31.76
N PHE A 8 63.57 -7.04 -32.65
CA PHE A 8 62.42 -6.16 -32.44
C PHE A 8 61.43 -6.88 -31.50
N MET A 9 61.28 -6.36 -30.34
CA MET A 9 60.25 -6.79 -29.39
C MET A 9 58.96 -6.02 -29.69
N LEU A 10 57.96 -6.67 -30.31
CA LEU A 10 56.61 -6.12 -30.48
C LEU A 10 55.87 -6.21 -29.12
N GLY A 11 55.71 -5.07 -28.49
CA GLY A 11 54.86 -4.94 -27.32
C GLY A 11 53.37 -4.94 -27.74
N VAL A 12 52.65 -6.01 -27.41
CA VAL A 12 51.19 -6.06 -27.59
C VAL A 12 50.56 -5.30 -26.42
N LEU A 13 50.10 -4.07 -26.68
CA LEU A 13 49.26 -3.32 -25.76
C LEU A 13 47.84 -3.91 -25.83
N ALA A 14 47.51 -4.77 -24.89
CA ALA A 14 46.13 -5.24 -24.71
C ALA A 14 45.28 -4.08 -24.11
N GLY A 15 44.60 -3.38 -25.00
CA GLY A 15 43.62 -2.36 -24.63
C GLY A 15 42.44 -3.02 -23.95
N TRP A 16 42.28 -2.88 -22.63
CA TRP A 16 41.09 -3.24 -21.91
C TRP A 16 40.00 -2.23 -22.23
N SER A 17 39.11 -2.60 -23.12
CA SER A 17 37.89 -1.86 -23.41
C SER A 17 36.97 -1.98 -22.18
N LEU A 18 36.90 -0.92 -21.38
CA LEU A 18 35.89 -0.77 -20.31
C LEU A 18 34.53 -0.56 -20.98
N PHE A 19 33.85 -1.65 -21.33
CA PHE A 19 32.44 -1.57 -21.68
C PHE A 19 31.66 -1.17 -20.42
N PRO A 20 30.84 -0.08 -20.44
CA PRO A 20 29.98 0.25 -19.35
C PRO A 20 28.98 -0.89 -19.16
N VAL A 21 29.06 -1.60 -18.05
CA VAL A 21 28.03 -2.58 -17.69
C VAL A 21 26.73 -1.79 -17.45
N PRO A 22 25.64 -2.08 -18.17
CA PRO A 22 24.38 -1.40 -17.93
C PRO A 22 23.97 -1.67 -16.47
N VAL A 23 23.96 -0.62 -15.66
CA VAL A 23 23.35 -0.65 -14.33
C VAL A 23 21.84 -0.85 -14.57
N LEU A 24 21.38 -2.09 -14.44
CA LEU A 24 19.94 -2.37 -14.43
C LEU A 24 19.34 -1.57 -13.30
N SER A 25 18.63 -0.49 -13.61
CA SER A 25 17.87 0.28 -12.65
C SER A 25 16.87 -0.69 -12.00
N LYS A 26 17.11 -1.08 -10.75
CA LYS A 26 16.18 -1.93 -10.02
C LYS A 26 14.86 -1.18 -9.92
N GLU A 27 13.79 -1.77 -10.44
CA GLU A 27 12.46 -1.16 -10.36
C GLU A 27 12.14 -0.81 -8.91
N LYS A 28 11.50 0.35 -8.71
CA LYS A 28 11.15 0.81 -7.36
C LYS A 28 10.13 -0.13 -6.76
N PRO A 29 10.33 -0.60 -5.52
CA PRO A 29 9.33 -1.42 -4.85
C PRO A 29 7.99 -0.66 -4.74
N VAL A 30 6.89 -1.38 -4.87
CA VAL A 30 5.55 -0.81 -4.99
C VAL A 30 4.79 -0.97 -3.67
N ILE A 31 4.11 0.09 -3.27
CA ILE A 31 3.06 0.09 -2.25
C ILE A 31 1.73 0.30 -2.98
N LEU A 32 0.84 -0.67 -2.89
CA LEU A 32 -0.49 -0.60 -3.49
C LEU A 32 -1.50 -0.14 -2.44
N ALA A 33 -2.10 1.03 -2.61
CA ALA A 33 -3.20 1.51 -1.78
C ALA A 33 -4.53 1.03 -2.39
N LEU A 34 -5.04 -0.11 -1.93
CA LEU A 34 -6.30 -0.71 -2.35
C LEU A 34 -7.42 -0.25 -1.44
N GLY A 35 -8.40 0.47 -2.00
CA GLY A 35 -9.50 1.02 -1.22
C GLY A 35 -10.64 1.57 -2.07
N ASP A 36 -11.48 2.36 -1.44
CA ASP A 36 -12.66 3.00 -2.01
C ASP A 36 -12.45 4.52 -2.25
N SER A 37 -13.51 5.33 -2.09
CA SER A 37 -13.46 6.79 -2.21
C SER A 37 -12.49 7.45 -1.23
N LEU A 38 -12.30 6.86 -0.03
CA LEU A 38 -11.34 7.36 0.96
C LEU A 38 -9.90 7.23 0.45
N THR A 39 -9.63 6.23 -0.37
CA THR A 39 -8.31 6.02 -0.99
C THR A 39 -8.15 6.85 -2.26
N VAL A 40 -9.20 6.96 -3.09
CA VAL A 40 -9.18 7.85 -4.27
C VAL A 40 -8.81 9.28 -3.88
N GLY A 41 -9.31 9.77 -2.76
CA GLY A 41 -9.29 11.19 -2.41
C GLY A 41 -10.52 11.92 -2.95
N PHE A 42 -11.71 11.31 -2.77
CA PHE A 42 -12.96 11.90 -3.23
C PHE A 42 -13.18 13.31 -2.67
N GLY A 43 -13.52 14.24 -3.57
CA GLY A 43 -13.83 15.64 -3.22
C GLY A 43 -12.62 16.53 -2.90
N VAL A 44 -11.40 16.02 -3.05
CA VAL A 44 -10.16 16.81 -2.99
C VAL A 44 -9.34 16.64 -4.27
N LYS A 45 -8.31 17.45 -4.45
CA LYS A 45 -7.38 17.29 -5.57
C LYS A 45 -6.55 16.01 -5.37
N GLU A 46 -6.06 15.42 -6.47
CA GLU A 46 -5.28 14.18 -6.43
C GLU A 46 -4.09 14.27 -5.46
N GLU A 47 -3.35 15.38 -5.50
CA GLU A 47 -2.20 15.64 -4.62
C GLU A 47 -2.56 15.78 -3.14
N GLU A 48 -3.84 15.94 -2.83
CA GLU A 48 -4.36 16.04 -1.46
C GLU A 48 -4.83 14.71 -0.90
N SER A 49 -4.97 13.68 -1.75
CA SER A 49 -5.30 12.33 -1.31
C SER A 49 -4.22 11.75 -0.39
N TYR A 50 -4.61 10.82 0.52
CA TYR A 50 -3.61 10.23 1.42
C TYR A 50 -2.53 9.43 0.67
N PRO A 51 -2.78 8.71 -0.43
CA PRO A 51 -1.71 8.01 -1.15
C PRO A 51 -0.69 8.97 -1.77
N ALA A 52 -1.12 10.11 -2.31
CA ALA A 52 -0.22 11.12 -2.87
C ALA A 52 0.63 11.77 -1.77
N LYS A 53 0.01 12.16 -0.65
CA LYS A 53 0.75 12.70 0.50
C LYS A 53 1.69 11.68 1.13
N LEU A 54 1.29 10.40 1.16
CA LEU A 54 2.12 9.31 1.63
C LEU A 54 3.37 9.13 0.75
N GLN A 55 3.23 9.24 -0.57
CA GLN A 55 4.36 9.24 -1.51
C GLN A 55 5.40 10.31 -1.16
N LEU A 56 4.96 11.51 -0.80
CA LEU A 56 5.86 12.60 -0.40
C LEU A 56 6.58 12.27 0.92
N LYS A 57 5.88 11.72 1.92
CA LYS A 57 6.50 11.31 3.19
C LYS A 57 7.54 10.19 2.99
N ILE A 58 7.23 9.21 2.15
CA ILE A 58 8.13 8.10 1.79
C ILE A 58 9.41 8.64 1.16
N ALA A 59 9.28 9.52 0.16
CA ALA A 59 10.41 10.14 -0.52
C ALA A 59 11.26 11.00 0.43
N SER A 60 10.61 11.82 1.26
CA SER A 60 11.29 12.66 2.26
C SER A 60 12.04 11.85 3.32
N ALA A 61 11.58 10.65 3.60
CA ALA A 61 12.24 9.71 4.53
C ALA A 61 13.34 8.87 3.86
N GLY A 62 13.61 9.08 2.55
CA GLY A 62 14.68 8.39 1.80
C GLY A 62 14.34 6.98 1.33
N PHE A 63 13.06 6.55 1.41
CA PHE A 63 12.66 5.24 0.89
C PHE A 63 12.39 5.29 -0.63
N PRO A 64 12.78 4.26 -1.39
CA PRO A 64 12.67 4.24 -2.85
C PRO A 64 11.25 3.92 -3.36
N HIS A 65 10.32 3.57 -2.49
CA HIS A 65 9.03 3.00 -2.84
C HIS A 65 8.15 3.97 -3.64
N LYS A 66 7.39 3.39 -4.58
CA LYS A 66 6.33 4.07 -5.34
C LYS A 66 4.97 3.68 -4.76
N VAL A 67 4.11 4.66 -4.50
CA VAL A 67 2.72 4.43 -4.12
C VAL A 67 1.84 4.41 -5.37
N ILE A 68 1.03 3.36 -5.51
CA ILE A 68 -0.03 3.26 -6.53
C ILE A 68 -1.36 3.44 -5.82
N ASN A 69 -2.09 4.49 -6.19
CA ASN A 69 -3.47 4.68 -5.75
C ASN A 69 -4.39 3.76 -6.57
N ALA A 70 -4.91 2.73 -5.93
CA ALA A 70 -5.88 1.79 -6.50
C ALA A 70 -7.25 1.92 -5.79
N GLY A 71 -7.60 3.13 -5.39
CA GLY A 71 -8.94 3.46 -4.90
C GLY A 71 -9.97 3.45 -6.04
N VAL A 72 -11.21 3.06 -5.71
CA VAL A 72 -12.36 3.17 -6.62
C VAL A 72 -13.57 3.63 -5.80
N SER A 73 -14.10 4.83 -6.11
CA SER A 73 -15.24 5.38 -5.37
C SER A 73 -16.43 4.43 -5.37
N GLY A 74 -17.02 4.24 -4.19
CA GLY A 74 -18.17 3.35 -4.01
C GLY A 74 -17.83 1.86 -3.99
N ASP A 75 -16.53 1.49 -4.07
CA ASP A 75 -16.14 0.08 -4.08
C ASP A 75 -16.42 -0.61 -2.74
N THR A 76 -16.79 -1.88 -2.82
CA THR A 76 -17.05 -2.75 -1.69
C THR A 76 -15.97 -3.79 -1.55
N THR A 77 -15.99 -4.57 -0.48
CA THR A 77 -15.10 -5.73 -0.33
C THR A 77 -15.25 -6.71 -1.49
N ALA A 78 -16.46 -6.95 -1.99
CA ALA A 78 -16.71 -7.77 -3.17
C ALA A 78 -16.07 -7.17 -4.44
N GLY A 79 -16.09 -5.84 -4.60
CA GLY A 79 -15.40 -5.14 -5.67
C GLY A 79 -13.88 -5.32 -5.59
N GLY A 80 -13.33 -5.20 -4.40
CA GLY A 80 -11.92 -5.49 -4.13
C GLY A 80 -11.51 -6.91 -4.55
N VAL A 81 -12.31 -7.92 -4.20
CA VAL A 81 -12.08 -9.33 -4.59
C VAL A 81 -12.00 -9.48 -6.11
N ARG A 82 -12.86 -8.80 -6.88
CA ARG A 82 -12.86 -8.90 -8.35
C ARG A 82 -11.59 -8.37 -8.99
N ARG A 83 -10.94 -7.36 -8.39
CA ARG A 83 -9.79 -6.66 -9.01
C ARG A 83 -8.43 -6.96 -8.37
N ILE A 84 -8.39 -7.53 -7.14
CA ILE A 84 -7.13 -7.77 -6.43
C ILE A 84 -6.13 -8.59 -7.25
N ARG A 85 -6.58 -9.65 -7.93
CA ARG A 85 -5.69 -10.51 -8.74
C ARG A 85 -5.04 -9.76 -9.90
N TRP A 86 -5.79 -8.86 -10.54
CA TRP A 86 -5.27 -8.02 -11.61
C TRP A 86 -4.28 -6.99 -11.07
N LEU A 87 -4.53 -6.44 -9.89
CA LEU A 87 -3.65 -5.46 -9.23
C LEU A 87 -2.31 -6.07 -8.81
N MET A 88 -2.26 -7.37 -8.53
CA MET A 88 -1.00 -8.06 -8.18
C MET A 88 0.03 -8.07 -9.32
N LYS A 89 -0.34 -7.75 -10.56
CA LYS A 89 0.61 -7.57 -11.68
C LYS A 89 1.59 -6.40 -11.46
N HIS A 90 1.29 -5.50 -10.53
CA HIS A 90 2.21 -4.45 -10.11
C HIS A 90 3.28 -4.94 -9.14
N GLU A 91 3.28 -6.23 -8.77
CA GLU A 91 4.21 -6.87 -7.84
C GLU A 91 4.40 -6.06 -6.55
N PRO A 92 3.32 -5.66 -5.86
CA PRO A 92 3.44 -4.83 -4.69
C PRO A 92 4.18 -5.54 -3.57
N GLU A 93 5.15 -4.84 -2.98
CA GLU A 93 5.82 -5.29 -1.76
C GLU A 93 4.88 -5.16 -0.55
N ILE A 94 4.07 -4.09 -0.53
CA ILE A 94 3.11 -3.81 0.53
C ILE A 94 1.76 -3.45 -0.10
N VAL A 95 0.69 -3.99 0.48
CA VAL A 95 -0.69 -3.62 0.17
C VAL A 95 -1.30 -2.94 1.39
N ILE A 96 -1.75 -1.70 1.25
CA ILE A 96 -2.63 -1.05 2.21
C ILE A 96 -4.05 -1.44 1.81
N LEU A 97 -4.72 -2.27 2.61
CA LEU A 97 -6.06 -2.77 2.35
C LEU A 97 -7.07 -1.97 3.19
N ALA A 98 -7.84 -1.10 2.52
CA ALA A 98 -8.75 -0.15 3.14
C ALA A 98 -10.13 -0.20 2.45
N LEU A 99 -10.88 -1.27 2.70
CA LEU A 99 -12.23 -1.53 2.15
C LEU A 99 -13.19 -1.98 3.25
N GLY A 100 -14.50 -1.81 2.99
CA GLY A 100 -15.60 -2.25 3.86
C GLY A 100 -16.51 -1.11 4.29
N ALA A 101 -16.12 0.15 4.18
CA ALA A 101 -16.97 1.28 4.51
C ALA A 101 -18.27 1.29 3.69
N ASN A 102 -18.19 1.04 2.38
CA ASN A 102 -19.36 0.97 1.50
C ASN A 102 -20.24 -0.25 1.75
N ASP A 103 -19.68 -1.36 2.21
CA ASP A 103 -20.42 -2.54 2.64
C ASP A 103 -21.26 -2.19 3.86
N ALA A 104 -20.67 -1.56 4.88
CA ALA A 104 -21.36 -1.11 6.08
C ALA A 104 -22.44 -0.06 5.77
N LEU A 105 -22.15 0.91 4.90
CA LEU A 105 -23.16 1.92 4.48
C LEU A 105 -24.37 1.30 3.78
N ARG A 106 -24.24 0.13 3.19
CA ARG A 106 -25.30 -0.62 2.50
C ARG A 106 -25.91 -1.74 3.35
N GLY A 107 -25.45 -1.91 4.59
CA GLY A 107 -25.93 -2.94 5.50
C GLY A 107 -25.62 -4.37 5.04
N PHE A 108 -24.51 -4.59 4.33
CA PHE A 108 -24.09 -5.94 3.93
C PHE A 108 -23.71 -6.77 5.15
N SER A 109 -23.85 -8.09 5.06
CA SER A 109 -23.57 -8.96 6.18
C SER A 109 -22.09 -8.91 6.58
N VAL A 110 -21.83 -8.88 7.87
CA VAL A 110 -20.47 -8.86 8.42
C VAL A 110 -19.68 -10.11 8.01
N GLU A 111 -20.37 -11.25 7.90
CA GLU A 111 -19.77 -12.50 7.45
C GLU A 111 -19.29 -12.42 5.99
N GLU A 112 -20.05 -11.77 5.11
CA GLU A 112 -19.63 -11.56 3.73
C GLU A 112 -18.42 -10.64 3.64
N ILE A 113 -18.41 -9.55 4.41
CA ILE A 113 -17.29 -8.61 4.51
C ILE A 113 -16.03 -9.36 4.97
N ARG A 114 -16.13 -10.14 6.04
CA ARG A 114 -15.05 -10.99 6.57
C ARG A 114 -14.47 -11.90 5.50
N ARG A 115 -15.34 -12.67 4.84
CA ARG A 115 -14.94 -13.60 3.78
C ARG A 115 -14.21 -12.90 2.65
N ASN A 116 -14.70 -11.75 2.20
CA ASN A 116 -14.10 -11.00 1.10
C ASN A 116 -12.73 -10.41 1.49
N LEU A 117 -12.59 -9.84 2.69
CA LEU A 117 -11.31 -9.37 3.21
C LEU A 117 -10.30 -10.53 3.32
N GLU A 118 -10.73 -11.68 3.83
CA GLU A 118 -9.88 -12.86 3.96
C GLU A 118 -9.41 -13.40 2.60
N LEU A 119 -10.28 -13.42 1.60
CA LEU A 119 -9.91 -13.77 0.21
C LEU A 119 -8.84 -12.83 -0.34
N MET A 120 -8.97 -11.52 -0.12
CA MET A 120 -7.98 -10.54 -0.57
C MET A 120 -6.64 -10.72 0.16
N ILE A 121 -6.67 -10.94 1.47
CA ILE A 121 -5.47 -11.26 2.29
C ILE A 121 -4.78 -12.51 1.72
N GLY A 122 -5.54 -13.56 1.40
CA GLY A 122 -5.02 -14.79 0.81
C GLY A 122 -4.34 -14.57 -0.54
N VAL A 123 -4.90 -13.69 -1.39
CA VAL A 123 -4.28 -13.33 -2.68
C VAL A 123 -2.98 -12.58 -2.46
N CYS A 124 -2.96 -11.56 -1.60
CA CYS A 124 -1.74 -10.80 -1.29
C CYS A 124 -0.61 -11.72 -0.79
N ARG A 125 -0.92 -12.64 0.13
CA ARG A 125 0.06 -13.59 0.69
C ARG A 125 0.63 -14.54 -0.36
N LYS A 126 -0.19 -15.02 -1.30
CA LYS A 126 0.28 -15.84 -2.43
C LYS A 126 1.30 -15.09 -3.30
N HIS A 127 1.16 -13.79 -3.40
CA HIS A 127 2.10 -12.91 -4.10
C HIS A 127 3.23 -12.38 -3.20
N LYS A 128 3.35 -12.87 -1.96
CA LYS A 128 4.37 -12.48 -0.96
C LYS A 128 4.31 -10.98 -0.59
N ALA A 129 3.19 -10.32 -0.83
CA ALA A 129 2.97 -8.95 -0.41
C ALA A 129 2.67 -8.89 1.09
N ARG A 130 3.31 -7.99 1.81
CA ARG A 130 2.96 -7.64 3.19
C ARG A 130 1.70 -6.80 3.19
N ILE A 131 0.92 -6.84 4.26
CA ILE A 131 -0.38 -6.18 4.30
C ILE A 131 -0.44 -5.24 5.51
N LEU A 132 -0.80 -3.99 5.26
CA LEU A 132 -1.31 -3.07 6.26
C LEU A 132 -2.84 -3.07 6.15
N LEU A 133 -3.51 -3.73 7.08
CA LEU A 133 -4.97 -3.73 7.13
C LEU A 133 -5.46 -2.47 7.84
N ALA A 134 -6.31 -1.69 7.16
CA ALA A 134 -6.92 -0.48 7.72
C ALA A 134 -8.38 -0.77 8.10
N GLY A 135 -8.66 -0.70 9.39
CA GLY A 135 -10.00 -0.89 9.95
C GLY A 135 -10.93 0.27 9.61
N MET A 136 -12.22 -0.07 9.54
CA MET A 136 -13.33 0.86 9.33
C MET A 136 -14.30 0.78 10.50
N LYS A 137 -15.18 1.78 10.62
CA LYS A 137 -16.28 1.80 11.58
C LYS A 137 -17.60 1.94 10.85
N ALA A 138 -18.62 1.21 11.31
CA ALA A 138 -19.98 1.36 10.82
C ALA A 138 -20.67 2.57 11.45
N LEU A 139 -21.65 3.13 10.75
CA LEU A 139 -22.52 4.17 11.30
C LEU A 139 -23.55 3.57 12.27
N PRO A 140 -24.05 4.34 13.26
CA PRO A 140 -24.92 3.82 14.31
C PRO A 140 -26.31 3.39 13.84
N ASN A 141 -26.68 3.68 12.60
CA ASN A 141 -28.02 3.41 12.06
C ASN A 141 -28.36 1.92 11.89
N TYR A 142 -27.39 1.00 11.98
CA TYR A 142 -27.60 -0.45 11.91
C TYR A 142 -27.60 -1.15 13.28
N GLY A 143 -27.51 -0.39 14.36
CA GLY A 143 -27.51 -0.90 15.74
C GLY A 143 -26.14 -1.30 16.26
N GLU A 144 -26.05 -1.39 17.60
CA GLU A 144 -24.77 -1.60 18.30
C GLU A 144 -24.14 -2.96 18.00
N ASP A 145 -24.95 -4.00 17.82
CA ASP A 145 -24.43 -5.35 17.54
C ASP A 145 -23.73 -5.39 16.19
N TYR A 146 -24.34 -4.82 15.14
CA TYR A 146 -23.73 -4.73 13.82
C TYR A 146 -22.43 -3.91 13.85
N MET A 147 -22.44 -2.76 14.54
CA MET A 147 -21.26 -1.92 14.67
C MET A 147 -20.10 -2.68 15.31
N ARG A 148 -20.37 -3.36 16.44
CA ARG A 148 -19.36 -4.13 17.16
C ARG A 148 -18.83 -5.27 16.32
N GLU A 149 -19.70 -6.07 15.70
CA GLU A 149 -19.29 -7.18 14.85
C GLU A 149 -18.46 -6.70 13.63
N PHE A 150 -18.88 -5.61 12.99
CA PHE A 150 -18.16 -5.04 11.87
C PHE A 150 -16.76 -4.56 12.24
N GLU A 151 -16.60 -3.83 13.34
CA GLU A 151 -15.30 -3.35 13.81
C GLU A 151 -14.38 -4.52 14.20
N THR A 152 -14.93 -5.56 14.83
CA THR A 152 -14.20 -6.74 15.30
C THR A 152 -13.59 -7.54 14.16
N VAL A 153 -14.22 -7.58 12.98
CA VAL A 153 -13.69 -8.30 11.80
C VAL A 153 -12.26 -7.93 11.49
N TYR A 154 -11.92 -6.65 11.54
CA TYR A 154 -10.58 -6.20 11.15
C TYR A 154 -9.52 -6.61 12.17
N SER A 155 -9.78 -6.46 13.46
CA SER A 155 -8.84 -6.90 14.51
C SER A 155 -8.65 -8.41 14.50
N GLU A 156 -9.72 -9.19 14.37
CA GLU A 156 -9.64 -10.65 14.30
C GLU A 156 -8.87 -11.14 13.07
N LEU A 157 -9.07 -10.51 11.90
CA LEU A 157 -8.30 -10.86 10.70
C LEU A 157 -6.84 -10.45 10.83
N ALA A 158 -6.56 -9.30 11.46
CA ALA A 158 -5.19 -8.86 11.72
C ALA A 158 -4.46 -9.86 12.63
N ASP A 159 -5.09 -10.26 13.73
CA ASP A 159 -4.54 -11.24 14.67
C ASP A 159 -4.38 -12.62 14.03
N LYS A 160 -5.44 -13.14 13.37
CA LYS A 160 -5.44 -14.45 12.69
C LYS A 160 -4.32 -14.57 11.67
N HIS A 161 -4.06 -13.50 10.95
CA HIS A 161 -3.07 -13.50 9.87
C HIS A 161 -1.76 -12.80 10.22
N ASN A 162 -1.57 -12.36 11.48
CA ASN A 162 -0.40 -11.61 11.94
C ASN A 162 -0.06 -10.45 10.98
N LEU A 163 -1.04 -9.54 10.79
CA LEU A 163 -0.91 -8.40 9.88
C LEU A 163 -0.54 -7.13 10.64
N ASP A 164 0.16 -6.22 9.96
CA ASP A 164 0.21 -4.84 10.41
C ASP A 164 -1.19 -4.23 10.36
N PHE A 165 -1.59 -3.54 11.43
CA PHE A 165 -2.98 -3.11 11.61
C PHE A 165 -3.10 -1.64 12.01
N LEU A 166 -3.92 -0.91 11.27
CA LEU A 166 -4.41 0.43 11.61
C LEU A 166 -5.87 0.29 12.08
N PRO A 167 -6.17 0.42 13.37
CA PRO A 167 -7.49 0.10 13.91
C PRO A 167 -8.65 0.89 13.30
N PHE A 168 -8.41 2.17 12.94
CA PHE A 168 -9.43 2.99 12.29
C PHE A 168 -8.78 4.04 11.37
N LEU A 169 -9.05 3.94 10.06
CA LEU A 169 -8.47 4.81 9.04
C LEU A 169 -8.82 6.29 9.25
N LEU A 170 -10.04 6.57 9.72
CA LEU A 170 -10.55 7.93 9.92
C LEU A 170 -10.47 8.41 11.38
N LYS A 171 -9.57 7.85 12.19
CA LYS A 171 -9.38 8.31 13.58
C LYS A 171 -9.00 9.79 13.59
N GLY A 172 -9.72 10.59 14.40
CA GLY A 172 -9.53 12.05 14.49
C GLY A 172 -10.06 12.85 13.30
N VAL A 173 -10.73 12.18 12.35
CA VAL A 173 -11.39 12.81 11.19
C VAL A 173 -12.89 12.59 11.23
N ALA A 174 -13.34 11.35 11.36
CA ALA A 174 -14.77 11.02 11.42
C ALA A 174 -15.46 11.77 12.56
N GLY A 175 -16.58 12.46 12.24
CA GLY A 175 -17.34 13.26 13.19
C GLY A 175 -16.75 14.63 13.53
N VAL A 176 -15.59 14.99 12.97
CA VAL A 176 -14.95 16.31 13.16
C VAL A 176 -15.25 17.17 11.94
N ARG A 177 -16.13 18.16 12.12
CA ARG A 177 -16.66 19.01 11.05
C ARG A 177 -15.58 19.72 10.22
N GLU A 178 -14.50 20.15 10.86
CA GLU A 178 -13.38 20.85 10.22
C GLU A 178 -12.52 19.93 9.35
N HIS A 179 -12.70 18.62 9.48
CA HIS A 179 -11.91 17.59 8.80
C HIS A 179 -12.72 16.75 7.83
N THR A 180 -14.06 16.92 7.82
CA THR A 180 -14.99 16.20 6.94
C THR A 180 -15.71 17.14 5.99
N GLN A 181 -16.06 16.62 4.81
CA GLN A 181 -16.94 17.28 3.86
C GLN A 181 -18.37 17.39 4.43
N PRO A 182 -19.26 18.19 3.80
CA PRO A 182 -20.64 18.33 4.27
C PRO A 182 -21.42 17.03 4.35
N ASP A 183 -20.99 15.98 3.65
CA ASP A 183 -21.60 14.64 3.71
C ASP A 183 -21.30 13.87 5.02
N GLY A 184 -20.37 14.37 5.83
CA GLY A 184 -19.97 13.77 7.11
C GLY A 184 -19.17 12.46 6.98
N LEU A 185 -18.84 12.04 5.74
CA LEU A 185 -18.17 10.77 5.45
C LEU A 185 -16.75 10.95 4.91
N HIS A 186 -16.57 11.87 3.95
CA HIS A 186 -15.31 12.04 3.26
C HIS A 186 -14.45 13.13 3.90
N PRO A 187 -13.15 12.92 4.05
CA PRO A 187 -12.24 13.94 4.56
C PRO A 187 -12.11 15.12 3.59
N VAL A 188 -11.92 16.33 4.12
CA VAL A 188 -11.34 17.46 3.38
C VAL A 188 -9.80 17.37 3.40
N ALA A 189 -9.10 18.27 2.70
CA ALA A 189 -7.63 18.27 2.63
C ALA A 189 -6.93 18.20 4.01
N SER A 190 -7.47 18.87 5.04
CA SER A 190 -6.95 18.78 6.41
C SER A 190 -7.15 17.38 7.02
N GLY A 191 -8.31 16.76 6.79
CA GLY A 191 -8.59 15.39 7.21
C GLY A 191 -7.67 14.38 6.53
N TYR A 192 -7.40 14.52 5.23
CA TYR A 192 -6.46 13.65 4.53
C TYR A 192 -5.02 13.77 5.03
N ARG A 193 -4.60 14.91 5.60
CA ARG A 193 -3.30 14.99 6.30
C ARG A 193 -3.26 14.09 7.52
N ILE A 194 -4.33 14.10 8.33
CA ILE A 194 -4.45 13.23 9.52
C ILE A 194 -4.43 11.75 9.10
N VAL A 195 -5.24 11.37 8.09
CA VAL A 195 -5.24 10.00 7.55
C VAL A 195 -3.85 9.58 7.08
N THR A 196 -3.14 10.48 6.38
CA THR A 196 -1.77 10.22 5.92
C THR A 196 -0.82 9.95 7.09
N ASP A 197 -0.93 10.73 8.17
CA ASP A 197 -0.09 10.56 9.35
C ASP A 197 -0.35 9.24 10.06
N LEU A 198 -1.61 8.84 10.20
CA LEU A 198 -2.01 7.54 10.78
C LEU A 198 -1.47 6.37 9.96
N VAL A 199 -1.61 6.43 8.63
CA VAL A 199 -1.08 5.39 7.74
C VAL A 199 0.44 5.36 7.79
N TRP A 200 1.09 6.52 7.77
CA TRP A 200 2.54 6.64 7.84
C TRP A 200 3.14 6.05 9.11
N GLU A 201 2.51 6.29 10.25
CA GLU A 201 2.94 5.75 11.54
C GLU A 201 3.03 4.21 11.52
N ARG A 202 2.09 3.55 10.85
CA ARG A 202 2.06 2.09 10.71
C ARG A 202 2.96 1.58 9.58
N LEU A 203 3.03 2.31 8.48
CA LEU A 203 3.78 1.92 7.30
C LEU A 203 5.31 2.08 7.48
N LYS A 204 5.76 3.13 8.15
CA LYS A 204 7.21 3.43 8.30
C LYS A 204 8.02 2.28 8.88
N PRO A 205 7.60 1.58 9.94
CA PRO A 205 8.30 0.39 10.44
C PRO A 205 8.37 -0.73 9.41
N MET A 206 7.30 -0.93 8.61
CA MET A 206 7.28 -1.93 7.55
C MET A 206 8.34 -1.64 6.48
N LEU A 207 8.53 -0.37 6.11
CA LEU A 207 9.54 0.03 5.12
C LEU A 207 10.98 -0.17 5.62
N ALA A 208 11.20 -0.01 6.91
CA ALA A 208 12.50 -0.18 7.54
C ALA A 208 12.87 -1.65 7.78
N ALA A 209 11.87 -2.54 7.87
CA ALA A 209 12.11 -3.97 8.07
C ALA A 209 12.64 -4.61 6.78
N PRO A 210 13.74 -5.40 6.85
CA PRO A 210 14.21 -6.14 5.69
C PRO A 210 13.10 -7.11 5.23
N LEU A 211 12.95 -7.25 3.90
CA LEU A 211 12.14 -8.34 3.35
C LEU A 211 12.64 -9.63 3.97
N SER A 212 11.80 -10.31 4.75
CA SER A 212 12.08 -11.69 5.14
C SER A 212 12.16 -12.50 3.84
N ARG A 213 13.38 -12.72 3.34
CA ARG A 213 13.59 -13.70 2.27
C ARG A 213 13.13 -15.01 2.85
N GLY A 214 11.93 -15.44 2.43
CA GLY A 214 11.37 -16.71 2.84
C GLY A 214 12.45 -17.76 2.72
N GLY A 215 12.74 -18.42 3.86
CA GLY A 215 13.59 -19.60 3.88
C GLY A 215 13.04 -20.60 2.86
N GLN A 216 13.98 -21.19 2.19
CA GLN A 216 13.83 -22.27 1.20
C GLN A 216 13.00 -23.43 1.76
#